data_18ea032c1f9008280b29da8a64479284
#
_entry.id   18ea032c1f9008280b29da8a64479284
#
_cell.length_a   1.000
_cell.length_b   1.000
_cell.length_c   1.000
_cell.angle_alpha   90.00
_cell.angle_beta   90.00
_cell.angle_gamma   90.00
#
_symmetry.space_group_name_H-M   'P 1'
#
loop_
_entity.id
_entity.type
_entity.pdbx_description
1 polymer ?
#
loop_
_entity_poly.entity_id
_entity_poly.type
_entity_poly.pdbx_seq_one_letter_code
_entity_poly.pdbx_strand_id
1 'polypeptide(L)'
;MKGVIRMKDYSELIQAVIAGVGGTDNIESCIHCATRLRFTLKDGAKFDQASLKKVKGVLGTLIGSGYYQVLIGPNVGDVYAQLAEVPALKSKLKAENPAEAVDDGKKKVGLLDRFTKMMSDVYAPYIPILATGGIASGLIGLLANLGVVDSTGLTYQTFYSIFYSLIYFFPILLAFTAGKHFKCNPYVAVTLGASIMYPGVADLLVTGEKASLLGINFTAYNFSGSFIPILLAVFCMSYFEKWLKKILPQVVQFILVPFLCLIVFVPLSILVFGPLGGLVANGINAVYLSLIH
;
A
#
# COMPACT_ATOMS: atom_id res chain seq x y z
N MET A 1 32.99 13.33 10.03
CA MET A 1 32.03 14.33 10.53
C MET A 1 30.63 13.79 10.21
N LYS A 2 29.92 13.24 11.22
CA LYS A 2 28.53 12.79 11.07
C LYS A 2 27.64 14.04 11.12
N GLY A 3 27.01 14.40 10.01
CA GLY A 3 25.99 15.45 9.97
C GLY A 3 24.79 14.99 10.79
N VAL A 4 24.60 15.60 11.94
CA VAL A 4 23.37 15.46 12.74
C VAL A 4 22.25 16.14 11.95
N ILE A 5 21.39 15.35 11.33
CA ILE A 5 20.14 15.85 10.78
C ILE A 5 19.33 16.35 11.98
N ARG A 6 19.24 17.66 12.12
CA ARG A 6 18.50 18.34 13.19
C ARG A 6 17.01 18.04 12.95
N MET A 7 16.47 17.06 13.65
CA MET A 7 15.03 16.77 13.64
C MET A 7 14.29 18.05 14.08
N LYS A 8 13.22 18.38 13.35
CA LYS A 8 12.37 19.52 13.70
C LYS A 8 11.76 19.26 15.06
N ASP A 9 11.86 20.24 15.96
CA ASP A 9 11.30 20.14 17.30
C ASP A 9 9.78 20.33 17.26
N TYR A 10 9.05 19.37 17.76
CA TYR A 10 7.58 19.36 17.85
C TYR A 10 7.10 19.37 19.31
N SER A 11 7.96 19.68 20.28
CA SER A 11 7.65 19.62 21.72
C SER A 11 6.43 20.46 22.09
N GLU A 12 6.31 21.67 21.57
CA GLU A 12 5.15 22.54 21.83
C GLU A 12 3.86 21.95 21.25
N LEU A 13 3.90 21.43 20.03
CA LEU A 13 2.76 20.77 19.38
C LEU A 13 2.32 19.55 20.19
N ILE A 14 3.27 18.73 20.64
CA ILE A 14 3.00 17.52 21.42
C ILE A 14 2.35 17.85 22.75
N GLN A 15 2.88 18.85 23.48
CA GLN A 15 2.29 19.29 24.74
C GLN A 15 0.87 19.81 24.56
N ALA A 16 0.62 20.61 23.52
CA ALA A 16 -0.69 21.13 23.21
C ALA A 16 -1.67 20.01 22.80
N VAL A 17 -1.23 19.01 22.04
CA VAL A 17 -2.04 17.85 21.67
C VAL A 17 -2.36 17.02 22.91
N ILE A 18 -1.39 16.74 23.78
CA ILE A 18 -1.62 16.01 25.06
C ILE A 18 -2.64 16.75 25.92
N ALA A 19 -2.51 18.05 26.06
CA ALA A 19 -3.46 18.85 26.82
C ALA A 19 -4.88 18.79 26.23
N GLY A 20 -4.99 18.91 24.89
CA GLY A 20 -6.27 18.90 24.19
C GLY A 20 -6.96 17.53 24.15
N VAL A 21 -6.26 16.43 24.38
CA VAL A 21 -6.86 15.10 24.54
C VAL A 21 -7.16 14.75 26.01
N GLY A 22 -6.98 15.69 26.94
CA GLY A 22 -7.29 15.52 28.36
C GLY A 22 -6.14 14.98 29.20
N GLY A 23 -4.90 15.16 28.73
CA GLY A 23 -3.67 14.77 29.45
C GLY A 23 -3.24 13.33 29.21
N THR A 24 -2.02 13.02 29.64
CA THR A 24 -1.42 11.69 29.49
C THR A 24 -2.23 10.57 30.14
N ASP A 25 -2.89 10.87 31.27
CA ASP A 25 -3.65 9.87 32.02
C ASP A 25 -4.95 9.47 31.34
N ASN A 26 -5.51 10.37 30.51
CA ASN A 26 -6.70 10.12 29.72
C ASN A 26 -6.42 9.25 28.48
N ILE A 27 -5.18 9.18 28.04
CA ILE A 27 -4.77 8.39 26.87
C ILE A 27 -4.65 6.92 27.27
N GLU A 28 -5.44 6.03 26.66
CA GLU A 28 -5.29 4.57 26.77
C GLU A 28 -4.27 4.06 25.76
N SER A 29 -4.41 4.50 24.50
CA SER A 29 -3.49 4.16 23.43
C SER A 29 -3.42 5.28 22.39
N CYS A 30 -2.29 5.35 21.68
CA CYS A 30 -2.15 6.21 20.53
C CYS A 30 -1.45 5.43 19.41
N ILE A 31 -1.96 5.60 18.20
CA ILE A 31 -1.39 5.10 16.96
C ILE A 31 -1.40 6.24 15.94
N HIS A 32 -0.69 6.10 14.84
CA HIS A 32 -0.74 7.06 13.75
C HIS A 32 -1.01 6.38 12.39
N CYS A 33 -1.56 7.13 11.45
CA CYS A 33 -1.59 6.77 10.04
C CYS A 33 -0.78 7.81 9.24
N ALA A 34 -0.88 7.80 7.92
CA ALA A 34 -0.08 8.69 7.06
C ALA A 34 -0.17 10.19 7.40
N THR A 35 -1.25 10.66 8.00
CA THR A 35 -1.49 12.09 8.27
C THR A 35 -2.10 12.41 9.63
N ARG A 36 -2.46 11.40 10.47
CA ARG A 36 -3.24 11.61 11.69
C ARG A 36 -2.71 10.83 12.85
N LEU A 37 -2.74 11.44 14.04
CA LEU A 37 -2.68 10.75 15.31
C LEU A 37 -4.09 10.25 15.66
N ARG A 38 -4.21 9.03 16.15
CA ARG A 38 -5.47 8.40 16.58
C ARG A 38 -5.33 7.97 18.02
N PHE A 39 -6.14 8.55 18.87
CA PHE A 39 -6.15 8.30 20.31
C PHE A 39 -7.36 7.46 20.71
N THR A 40 -7.15 6.46 21.56
CA THR A 40 -8.19 5.88 22.39
C THR A 40 -8.13 6.57 23.73
N LEU A 41 -9.24 7.14 24.17
CA LEU A 41 -9.33 7.92 25.40
C LEU A 41 -10.23 7.19 26.40
N LYS A 42 -9.88 7.27 27.70
CA LYS A 42 -10.72 6.75 28.79
C LYS A 42 -12.00 7.56 28.93
N ASP A 43 -11.89 8.86 28.80
CA ASP A 43 -13.00 9.82 28.90
C ASP A 43 -12.98 10.71 27.66
N GLY A 44 -13.91 10.47 26.76
CA GLY A 44 -14.05 11.22 25.51
C GLY A 44 -14.53 12.66 25.70
N ALA A 45 -15.17 12.97 26.84
CA ALA A 45 -15.64 14.33 27.13
C ALA A 45 -14.48 15.32 27.34
N LYS A 46 -13.28 14.80 27.64
CA LYS A 46 -12.05 15.60 27.79
C LYS A 46 -11.37 15.94 26.46
N PHE A 47 -11.91 15.49 25.33
CA PHE A 47 -11.33 15.81 24.02
C PHE A 47 -11.78 17.19 23.56
N ASP A 48 -10.92 18.19 23.72
CA ASP A 48 -11.20 19.59 23.37
C ASP A 48 -10.85 19.87 21.90
N GLN A 49 -11.84 19.67 21.03
CA GLN A 49 -11.70 19.97 19.60
C GLN A 49 -11.45 21.46 19.30
N ALA A 50 -12.02 22.36 20.12
CA ALA A 50 -11.94 23.78 19.87
C ALA A 50 -10.51 24.30 20.14
N SER A 51 -9.89 23.86 21.23
CA SER A 51 -8.51 24.17 21.55
C SER A 51 -7.53 23.53 20.57
N LEU A 52 -7.73 22.25 20.21
CA LEU A 52 -6.86 21.54 19.28
C LEU A 52 -6.83 22.18 17.88
N LYS A 53 -7.94 22.69 17.37
CA LYS A 53 -7.99 23.37 16.07
C LYS A 53 -7.20 24.68 16.02
N LYS A 54 -6.89 25.28 17.16
CA LYS A 54 -6.12 26.52 17.26
C LYS A 54 -4.61 26.25 17.37
N VAL A 55 -4.19 25.00 17.61
CA VAL A 55 -2.80 24.62 17.78
C VAL A 55 -2.08 24.70 16.44
N LYS A 56 -1.00 25.44 16.39
CA LYS A 56 -0.15 25.54 15.20
C LYS A 56 0.45 24.16 14.86
N GLY A 57 0.15 23.64 13.66
CA GLY A 57 0.57 22.30 13.23
C GLY A 57 -0.54 21.25 13.31
N VAL A 58 -1.70 21.58 13.89
CA VAL A 58 -2.92 20.76 13.78
C VAL A 58 -3.75 21.28 12.61
N LEU A 59 -4.02 20.42 11.64
CA LEU A 59 -4.82 20.74 10.44
C LEU A 59 -6.31 20.52 10.66
N GLY A 60 -6.69 19.78 11.71
CA GLY A 60 -8.08 19.50 12.05
C GLY A 60 -8.22 18.38 13.07
N THR A 61 -9.45 18.15 13.49
CA THR A 61 -9.82 17.08 14.44
C THR A 61 -11.07 16.37 13.96
N LEU A 62 -11.16 15.06 14.22
CA LEU A 62 -12.28 14.20 13.88
C LEU A 62 -12.55 13.21 15.01
N ILE A 63 -13.83 12.90 15.24
CA ILE A 63 -14.25 11.79 16.08
C ILE A 63 -14.94 10.79 15.16
N GLY A 64 -14.44 9.57 15.12
CA GLY A 64 -15.03 8.54 14.26
C GLY A 64 -14.24 7.24 14.33
N SER A 65 -14.90 6.14 13.97
CA SER A 65 -14.32 4.79 13.99
C SER A 65 -13.72 4.39 15.35
N GLY A 66 -14.35 4.82 16.45
CA GLY A 66 -13.87 4.51 17.80
C GLY A 66 -12.64 5.30 18.27
N TYR A 67 -12.17 6.26 17.49
CA TYR A 67 -10.96 7.06 17.77
C TYR A 67 -11.22 8.55 17.80
N TYR A 68 -10.44 9.25 18.65
CA TYR A 68 -10.28 10.68 18.65
C TYR A 68 -9.06 11.03 17.80
N GLN A 69 -9.27 11.71 16.67
CA GLN A 69 -8.25 11.88 15.65
C GLN A 69 -7.79 13.33 15.57
N VAL A 70 -6.47 13.53 15.54
CA VAL A 70 -5.82 14.83 15.33
C VAL A 70 -5.04 14.78 14.02
N LEU A 71 -5.44 15.60 13.05
CA LEU A 71 -4.83 15.69 11.73
C LEU A 71 -3.59 16.57 11.80
N ILE A 72 -2.42 15.99 11.57
CA ILE A 72 -1.09 16.66 11.60
C ILE A 72 -0.56 16.88 10.18
N GLY A 73 -0.90 15.99 9.24
CA GLY A 73 -0.34 16.00 7.89
C GLY A 73 0.88 15.10 7.75
N PRO A 74 1.71 15.33 6.70
CA PRO A 74 2.80 14.40 6.33
C PRO A 74 3.88 14.23 7.39
N ASN A 75 4.00 15.15 8.35
CA ASN A 75 5.01 15.09 9.43
C ASN A 75 4.53 14.27 10.64
N VAL A 76 3.41 13.58 10.55
CA VAL A 76 2.82 12.83 11.67
C VAL A 76 3.76 11.76 12.24
N GLY A 77 4.58 11.12 11.39
CA GLY A 77 5.58 10.13 11.83
C GLY A 77 6.62 10.72 12.77
N ASP A 78 7.16 11.91 12.44
CA ASP A 78 8.13 12.60 13.29
C ASP A 78 7.51 13.06 14.62
N VAL A 79 6.27 13.56 14.56
CA VAL A 79 5.51 13.95 15.77
C VAL A 79 5.24 12.74 16.65
N TYR A 80 4.87 11.61 16.05
CA TYR A 80 4.63 10.37 16.78
C TYR A 80 5.89 9.80 17.41
N ALA A 81 7.03 9.84 16.70
CA ALA A 81 8.32 9.42 17.23
C ALA A 81 8.71 10.23 18.47
N GLN A 82 8.55 11.57 18.43
CA GLN A 82 8.80 12.42 19.60
C GLN A 82 7.73 12.25 20.69
N LEU A 83 6.48 11.97 20.35
CA LEU A 83 5.44 11.63 21.32
C LEU A 83 5.80 10.35 22.10
N ALA A 84 6.49 9.39 21.44
CA ALA A 84 6.97 8.17 22.06
C ALA A 84 8.11 8.37 23.07
N GLU A 85 8.78 9.52 23.02
CA GLU A 85 9.82 9.88 23.99
C GLU A 85 9.22 10.37 25.31
N VAL A 86 7.93 10.73 25.35
CA VAL A 86 7.23 11.13 26.58
C VAL A 86 7.11 9.92 27.52
N PRO A 87 7.77 9.94 28.72
CA PRO A 87 7.85 8.75 29.57
C PRO A 87 6.51 8.14 29.95
N ALA A 88 5.50 9.00 30.19
CA ALA A 88 4.15 8.59 30.58
C ALA A 88 3.37 7.88 29.44
N LEU A 89 3.81 8.03 28.18
CA LEU A 89 3.15 7.48 27.02
C LEU A 89 3.87 6.26 26.42
N LYS A 90 5.11 6.02 26.81
CA LYS A 90 5.98 4.97 26.25
C LYS A 90 5.37 3.56 26.26
N SER A 91 4.58 3.25 27.29
CA SER A 91 3.86 1.97 27.40
C SER A 91 2.50 1.96 26.69
N LYS A 92 1.97 3.14 26.35
CA LYS A 92 0.66 3.33 25.74
C LYS A 92 0.72 3.51 24.22
N LEU A 93 1.92 3.74 23.69
CA LEU A 93 2.17 3.83 22.25
C LEU A 93 2.46 2.43 21.74
N LYS A 94 1.57 1.89 20.92
CA LYS A 94 1.78 0.61 20.25
C LYS A 94 2.80 0.85 19.13
N ALA A 95 3.87 0.04 19.11
CA ALA A 95 4.85 0.05 18.03
C ALA A 95 4.16 -0.08 16.67
N GLU A 96 4.68 0.68 15.69
CA GLU A 96 4.18 0.74 14.33
C GLU A 96 3.90 -0.65 13.73
N ASN A 97 2.62 -0.97 13.61
CA ASN A 97 2.13 -1.82 12.55
C ASN A 97 0.93 -1.07 11.93
N PRO A 98 1.09 -0.44 10.75
CA PRO A 98 -0.02 0.21 10.05
C PRO A 98 -1.19 -0.74 9.77
N ALA A 99 -0.95 -2.05 9.88
CA ALA A 99 -1.91 -3.12 9.66
C ALA A 99 -2.82 -3.45 10.87
N GLU A 100 -2.53 -2.95 12.09
CA GLU A 100 -3.29 -3.31 13.30
C GLU A 100 -4.25 -2.21 13.80
N ALA A 101 -4.42 -1.13 13.08
CA ALA A 101 -5.16 0.04 13.52
C ALA A 101 -6.67 -0.02 13.27
N VAL A 102 -7.29 -1.19 13.22
CA VAL A 102 -8.75 -1.36 13.35
C VAL A 102 -9.03 -2.65 14.13
N ASP A 103 -8.88 -2.59 15.44
CA ASP A 103 -9.61 -3.50 16.32
C ASP A 103 -10.82 -2.72 16.85
N ASP A 104 -11.89 -2.76 16.08
CA ASP A 104 -13.20 -2.30 16.51
C ASP A 104 -13.78 -3.40 17.39
N GLY A 105 -13.98 -3.09 18.67
CA GLY A 105 -14.37 -4.06 19.69
C GLY A 105 -15.50 -4.98 19.24
N LYS A 106 -15.24 -6.28 19.17
CA LYS A 106 -16.20 -7.41 19.18
C LYS A 106 -17.38 -7.38 18.20
N LYS A 107 -17.28 -6.80 17.02
CA LYS A 107 -18.14 -7.19 15.90
C LYS A 107 -17.41 -8.28 15.10
N LYS A 108 -18.10 -9.38 14.78
CA LYS A 108 -17.61 -10.39 13.83
C LYS A 108 -17.28 -9.65 12.54
N VAL A 109 -15.99 -9.38 12.31
CA VAL A 109 -15.49 -8.69 11.10
C VAL A 109 -15.91 -9.53 9.92
N GLY A 110 -16.81 -9.01 9.09
CA GLY A 110 -17.30 -9.69 7.90
C GLY A 110 -16.14 -10.00 6.91
N LEU A 111 -16.36 -10.96 6.05
CA LEU A 111 -15.37 -11.30 5.01
C LEU A 111 -15.05 -10.07 4.14
N LEU A 112 -16.06 -9.25 3.88
CA LEU A 112 -15.95 -8.01 3.11
C LEU A 112 -15.07 -6.98 3.81
N ASP A 113 -15.22 -6.81 5.12
CA ASP A 113 -14.41 -5.86 5.90
C ASP A 113 -12.93 -6.27 5.92
N ARG A 114 -12.65 -7.58 6.01
CA ARG A 114 -11.28 -8.11 5.91
C ARG A 114 -10.67 -7.85 4.53
N PHE A 115 -11.45 -8.05 3.47
CA PHE A 115 -11.01 -7.79 2.12
C PHE A 115 -10.73 -6.29 1.89
N THR A 116 -11.64 -5.41 2.34
CA THR A 116 -11.49 -3.96 2.22
C THR A 116 -10.27 -3.46 3.02
N LYS A 117 -10.07 -4.01 4.23
CA LYS A 117 -8.88 -3.69 5.03
C LYS A 117 -7.59 -4.14 4.33
N MET A 118 -7.55 -5.36 3.82
CA MET A 118 -6.39 -5.87 3.07
C MET A 118 -6.10 -4.98 1.86
N MET A 119 -7.13 -4.62 1.09
CA MET A 119 -6.99 -3.69 -0.04
C MET A 119 -6.40 -2.36 0.42
N SER A 120 -6.95 -1.76 1.47
CA SER A 120 -6.45 -0.49 2.02
C SER A 120 -4.99 -0.59 2.44
N ASP A 121 -4.59 -1.61 3.18
CA ASP A 121 -3.23 -1.81 3.67
C ASP A 121 -2.21 -1.95 2.53
N VAL A 122 -2.60 -2.65 1.47
CA VAL A 122 -1.73 -2.91 0.32
C VAL A 122 -1.62 -1.68 -0.59
N TYR A 123 -2.71 -0.90 -0.76
CA TYR A 123 -2.75 0.25 -1.67
C TYR A 123 -2.37 1.58 -1.04
N ALA A 124 -2.65 1.78 0.26
CA ALA A 124 -2.46 3.07 0.92
C ALA A 124 -1.08 3.71 0.69
N PRO A 125 0.05 2.96 0.68
CA PRO A 125 1.37 3.54 0.43
C PRO A 125 1.54 4.12 -0.98
N TYR A 126 0.74 3.64 -1.96
CA TYR A 126 0.87 4.05 -3.36
C TYR A 126 -0.03 5.20 -3.77
N ILE A 127 -1.17 5.41 -3.09
CA ILE A 127 -2.15 6.41 -3.48
C ILE A 127 -1.52 7.80 -3.70
N PRO A 128 -0.68 8.32 -2.79
CA PRO A 128 -0.05 9.63 -3.00
C PRO A 128 0.87 9.66 -4.22
N ILE A 129 1.62 8.57 -4.44
CA ILE A 129 2.59 8.48 -5.53
C ILE A 129 1.86 8.36 -6.87
N LEU A 130 0.82 7.52 -6.94
CA LEU A 130 -0.02 7.38 -8.14
C LEU A 130 -0.73 8.70 -8.50
N ALA A 131 -1.26 9.42 -7.50
CA ALA A 131 -1.88 10.71 -7.71
C ALA A 131 -0.88 11.73 -8.28
N THR A 132 0.34 11.79 -7.72
CA THR A 132 1.41 12.65 -8.22
C THR A 132 1.79 12.28 -9.66
N GLY A 133 1.96 10.97 -9.93
CA GLY A 133 2.27 10.47 -11.27
C GLY A 133 1.19 10.82 -12.29
N GLY A 134 -0.09 10.64 -11.92
CA GLY A 134 -1.22 10.98 -12.79
C GLY A 134 -1.29 12.47 -13.13
N ILE A 135 -1.14 13.36 -12.13
CA ILE A 135 -1.14 14.81 -12.34
C ILE A 135 0.03 15.22 -13.25
N ALA A 136 1.22 14.71 -12.97
CA ALA A 136 2.41 15.12 -13.71
C ALA A 136 2.43 14.58 -15.16
N SER A 137 1.97 13.34 -15.39
CA SER A 137 1.81 12.81 -16.74
C SER A 137 0.74 13.56 -17.53
N GLY A 138 -0.33 13.99 -16.87
CA GLY A 138 -1.35 14.86 -17.47
C GLY A 138 -0.80 16.23 -17.87
N LEU A 139 0.04 16.84 -17.04
CA LEU A 139 0.67 18.14 -17.34
C LEU A 139 1.62 18.06 -18.55
N ILE A 140 2.47 17.06 -18.61
CA ILE A 140 3.39 16.89 -19.75
C ILE A 140 2.62 16.57 -21.05
N GLY A 141 1.54 15.79 -20.95
CA GLY A 141 0.63 15.54 -22.07
C GLY A 141 -0.06 16.82 -22.56
N LEU A 142 -0.48 17.70 -21.65
CA LEU A 142 -1.05 19.00 -22.00
C LEU A 142 -0.03 19.88 -22.73
N LEU A 143 1.22 19.95 -22.26
CA LEU A 143 2.29 20.71 -22.91
C LEU A 143 2.58 20.19 -24.34
N ALA A 144 2.51 18.88 -24.53
CA ALA A 144 2.65 18.27 -25.86
C ALA A 144 1.47 18.64 -26.78
N ASN A 145 0.25 18.60 -26.28
CA ASN A 145 -0.96 18.99 -27.06
C ASN A 145 -0.97 20.47 -27.41
N LEU A 146 -0.37 21.32 -26.59
CA LEU A 146 -0.20 22.75 -26.87
C LEU A 146 0.97 23.05 -27.81
N GLY A 147 1.70 22.05 -28.29
CA GLY A 147 2.84 22.19 -29.17
C GLY A 147 4.10 22.79 -28.52
N VAL A 148 4.14 22.88 -27.19
CA VAL A 148 5.29 23.41 -26.45
C VAL A 148 6.44 22.37 -26.40
N VAL A 149 6.08 21.09 -26.37
CA VAL A 149 7.04 19.97 -26.34
C VAL A 149 6.66 18.96 -27.41
N ASP A 150 7.64 18.52 -28.20
CA ASP A 150 7.43 17.47 -29.17
C ASP A 150 7.21 16.11 -28.46
N SER A 151 6.04 15.50 -28.70
CA SER A 151 5.64 14.23 -28.11
C SER A 151 6.52 13.04 -28.52
N THR A 152 7.21 13.15 -29.65
CA THR A 152 8.14 12.13 -30.14
C THR A 152 9.57 12.33 -29.60
N GLY A 153 9.84 13.54 -29.08
CA GLY A 153 11.16 13.95 -28.61
C GLY A 153 11.56 13.28 -27.29
N LEU A 154 12.87 13.10 -27.09
CA LEU A 154 13.44 12.49 -25.89
C LEU A 154 13.01 13.22 -24.61
N THR A 155 12.89 14.55 -24.66
CA THR A 155 12.46 15.37 -23.52
C THR A 155 11.08 14.93 -23.03
N TYR A 156 10.09 14.86 -23.94
CA TYR A 156 8.75 14.41 -23.61
C TYR A 156 8.77 12.99 -23.06
N GLN A 157 9.40 12.05 -23.77
CA GLN A 157 9.44 10.65 -23.38
C GLN A 157 10.11 10.44 -22.01
N THR A 158 11.16 11.21 -21.70
CA THR A 158 11.84 11.14 -20.39
C THR A 158 10.92 11.57 -19.27
N PHE A 159 10.28 12.74 -19.39
CA PHE A 159 9.38 13.20 -18.32
C PHE A 159 8.10 12.37 -18.23
N TYR A 160 7.54 11.97 -19.36
CA TYR A 160 6.38 11.08 -19.39
C TYR A 160 6.66 9.74 -18.72
N SER A 161 7.82 9.13 -19.01
CA SER A 161 8.20 7.84 -18.43
C SER A 161 8.40 7.88 -16.91
N ILE A 162 8.91 8.99 -16.34
CA ILE A 162 9.05 9.15 -14.88
C ILE A 162 7.71 8.91 -14.18
N PHE A 163 6.65 9.43 -14.74
CA PHE A 163 5.33 9.38 -14.13
C PHE A 163 4.51 8.18 -14.58
N TYR A 164 4.59 7.82 -15.87
CA TYR A 164 3.85 6.69 -16.41
C TYR A 164 4.38 5.33 -15.91
N SER A 165 5.68 5.24 -15.61
CA SER A 165 6.29 4.02 -15.08
C SER A 165 5.64 3.56 -13.77
N LEU A 166 5.15 4.48 -12.94
CA LEU A 166 4.44 4.17 -11.69
C LEU A 166 3.14 3.39 -11.96
N ILE A 167 2.46 3.69 -13.05
CA ILE A 167 1.22 3.02 -13.48
C ILE A 167 1.57 1.72 -14.20
N TYR A 168 2.55 1.76 -15.10
CA TYR A 168 2.96 0.62 -15.89
C TYR A 168 3.51 -0.51 -15.00
N PHE A 169 4.45 -0.18 -14.09
CA PHE A 169 5.06 -1.14 -13.16
C PHE A 169 4.28 -1.32 -11.86
N PHE A 170 3.04 -0.84 -11.82
CA PHE A 170 2.18 -0.97 -10.65
C PHE A 170 2.10 -2.39 -10.07
N PRO A 171 1.98 -3.48 -10.88
CA PRO A 171 1.97 -4.84 -10.36
C PRO A 171 3.23 -5.20 -9.56
N ILE A 172 4.41 -4.70 -9.97
CA ILE A 172 5.68 -4.95 -9.28
C ILE A 172 5.69 -4.27 -7.91
N LEU A 173 5.28 -2.99 -7.89
CA LEU A 173 5.21 -2.20 -6.67
C LEU A 173 4.19 -2.79 -5.70
N LEU A 174 3.04 -3.22 -6.22
CA LEU A 174 1.99 -3.86 -5.45
C LEU A 174 2.43 -5.21 -4.86
N ALA A 175 3.19 -5.99 -5.61
CA ALA A 175 3.76 -7.24 -5.13
C ALA A 175 4.62 -7.05 -3.88
N PHE A 176 5.36 -5.93 -3.78
CA PHE A 176 6.17 -5.60 -2.61
C PHE A 176 5.33 -5.38 -1.35
N THR A 177 4.29 -4.55 -1.44
CA THR A 177 3.42 -4.28 -0.29
C THR A 177 2.56 -5.47 0.06
N ALA A 178 2.06 -6.21 -0.94
CA ALA A 178 1.36 -7.46 -0.73
C ALA A 178 2.25 -8.49 -0.03
N GLY A 179 3.53 -8.60 -0.43
CA GLY A 179 4.51 -9.47 0.22
C GLY A 179 4.71 -9.13 1.69
N LYS A 180 4.79 -7.84 2.03
CA LYS A 180 4.84 -7.37 3.42
C LYS A 180 3.56 -7.67 4.17
N HIS A 181 2.40 -7.39 3.58
CA HIS A 181 1.09 -7.63 4.20
C HIS A 181 0.86 -9.13 4.52
N PHE A 182 1.14 -10.02 3.57
CA PHE A 182 0.97 -11.48 3.73
C PHE A 182 2.12 -12.15 4.49
N LYS A 183 3.13 -11.36 4.93
CA LYS A 183 4.29 -11.84 5.71
C LYS A 183 5.07 -12.94 4.97
N CYS A 184 5.30 -12.76 3.68
CA CYS A 184 6.25 -13.54 2.87
C CYS A 184 7.46 -12.65 2.49
N ASN A 185 8.44 -13.23 1.82
CA ASN A 185 9.61 -12.45 1.39
C ASN A 185 9.21 -11.43 0.32
N PRO A 186 9.26 -10.11 0.59
CA PRO A 186 8.81 -9.09 -0.34
C PRO A 186 9.66 -9.00 -1.60
N TYR A 187 10.92 -9.41 -1.55
CA TYR A 187 11.80 -9.43 -2.73
C TYR A 187 11.44 -10.58 -3.68
N VAL A 188 11.03 -11.72 -3.15
CA VAL A 188 10.51 -12.84 -3.98
C VAL A 188 9.20 -12.42 -4.64
N ALA A 189 8.32 -11.72 -3.90
CA ALA A 189 7.09 -11.19 -4.46
C ALA A 189 7.34 -10.16 -5.57
N VAL A 190 8.29 -9.23 -5.39
CA VAL A 190 8.72 -8.28 -6.42
C VAL A 190 9.26 -9.00 -7.65
N THR A 191 10.10 -10.02 -7.46
CA THR A 191 10.68 -10.79 -8.57
C THR A 191 9.58 -11.54 -9.34
N LEU A 192 8.57 -12.06 -8.65
CA LEU A 192 7.38 -12.65 -9.29
C LEU A 192 6.70 -11.62 -10.22
N GLY A 193 6.38 -10.42 -9.70
CA GLY A 193 5.78 -9.34 -10.48
C GLY A 193 6.66 -8.89 -11.66
N ALA A 194 7.96 -8.75 -11.43
CA ALA A 194 8.93 -8.36 -12.46
C ALA A 194 9.08 -9.43 -13.55
N SER A 195 9.05 -10.72 -13.20
CA SER A 195 9.13 -11.81 -14.17
C SER A 195 7.96 -11.83 -15.14
N ILE A 196 6.75 -11.51 -14.65
CA ILE A 196 5.55 -11.45 -15.48
C ILE A 196 5.56 -10.20 -16.37
N MET A 197 6.14 -9.10 -15.86
CA MET A 197 6.25 -7.82 -16.57
C MET A 197 7.49 -7.75 -17.46
N TYR A 198 8.34 -8.79 -17.48
CA TYR A 198 9.51 -8.84 -18.34
C TYR A 198 9.09 -8.73 -19.82
N PRO A 199 9.67 -7.83 -20.62
CA PRO A 199 9.21 -7.55 -21.99
C PRO A 199 9.05 -8.80 -22.84
N GLY A 200 10.04 -9.73 -22.81
CA GLY A 200 9.96 -10.99 -23.55
C GLY A 200 8.81 -11.93 -23.15
N VAL A 201 8.18 -11.70 -22.01
CA VAL A 201 6.97 -12.42 -21.56
C VAL A 201 5.74 -11.56 -21.78
N ALA A 202 5.77 -10.30 -21.40
CA ALA A 202 4.65 -9.37 -21.47
C ALA A 202 4.17 -9.15 -22.90
N ASP A 203 5.09 -9.07 -23.87
CA ASP A 203 4.77 -8.89 -25.28
C ASP A 203 4.05 -10.11 -25.90
N LEU A 204 4.24 -11.30 -25.33
CA LEU A 204 3.55 -12.54 -25.74
C LEU A 204 2.18 -12.71 -25.06
N LEU A 205 1.88 -11.91 -24.03
CA LEU A 205 0.65 -11.98 -23.26
C LEU A 205 -0.38 -10.94 -23.74
N VAL A 206 -0.79 -11.03 -24.99
CA VAL A 206 -1.84 -10.16 -25.54
C VAL A 206 -3.20 -10.60 -25.00
N THR A 207 -3.90 -9.72 -24.33
CA THR A 207 -5.19 -10.04 -23.68
C THR A 207 -6.21 -10.54 -24.68
N GLY A 208 -6.77 -11.72 -24.42
CA GLY A 208 -7.79 -12.36 -25.23
C GLY A 208 -7.25 -13.32 -26.30
N GLU A 209 -5.95 -13.32 -26.59
CA GLU A 209 -5.34 -14.24 -27.52
C GLU A 209 -5.07 -15.61 -26.89
N LYS A 210 -5.03 -16.64 -27.72
CA LYS A 210 -4.66 -17.99 -27.27
C LYS A 210 -3.14 -18.11 -27.21
N ALA A 211 -2.65 -18.47 -26.03
CA ALA A 211 -1.24 -18.75 -25.81
C ALA A 211 -1.07 -20.16 -25.26
N SER A 212 0.13 -20.70 -25.35
CA SER A 212 0.48 -22.01 -24.81
C SER A 212 1.73 -21.91 -23.94
N LEU A 213 1.68 -22.47 -22.74
CA LEU A 213 2.81 -22.58 -21.83
C LEU A 213 2.89 -24.02 -21.31
N LEU A 214 4.05 -24.65 -21.46
CA LEU A 214 4.28 -26.07 -21.11
C LEU A 214 3.27 -27.05 -21.76
N GLY A 215 2.79 -26.74 -22.97
CA GLY A 215 1.79 -27.55 -23.68
C GLY A 215 0.33 -27.32 -23.21
N ILE A 216 0.11 -26.43 -22.24
CA ILE A 216 -1.23 -26.07 -21.76
C ILE A 216 -1.71 -24.81 -22.51
N ASN A 217 -2.81 -24.92 -23.22
CA ASN A 217 -3.42 -23.78 -23.90
C ASN A 217 -4.26 -22.96 -22.93
N PHE A 218 -4.12 -21.65 -22.97
CA PHE A 218 -4.87 -20.73 -22.13
C PHE A 218 -5.16 -19.42 -22.89
N THR A 219 -6.05 -18.61 -22.34
CA THR A 219 -6.29 -17.26 -22.85
C THR A 219 -5.32 -16.31 -22.18
N ALA A 220 -4.49 -15.63 -22.97
CA ALA A 220 -3.51 -14.69 -22.46
C ALA A 220 -4.15 -13.48 -21.77
N TYR A 221 -3.48 -12.95 -20.79
CA TYR A 221 -3.88 -11.76 -20.04
C TYR A 221 -2.68 -10.85 -19.81
N ASN A 222 -2.80 -9.59 -20.19
CA ASN A 222 -1.76 -8.60 -19.94
C ASN A 222 -1.84 -8.09 -18.50
N PHE A 223 -0.73 -8.17 -17.81
CA PHE A 223 -0.64 -7.79 -16.38
C PHE A 223 -0.37 -6.30 -16.17
N SER A 224 -0.06 -5.52 -17.23
CA SER A 224 0.21 -4.10 -17.12
C SER A 224 -0.99 -3.34 -16.51
N GLY A 225 -0.75 -2.62 -15.43
CA GLY A 225 -1.79 -1.88 -14.73
C GLY A 225 -2.82 -2.75 -13.98
N SER A 226 -2.69 -4.08 -14.01
CA SER A 226 -3.62 -5.00 -13.33
C SER A 226 -3.11 -5.39 -11.95
N PHE A 227 -4.02 -5.43 -10.98
CA PHE A 227 -3.67 -5.71 -9.59
C PHE A 227 -4.19 -7.05 -9.06
N ILE A 228 -5.34 -7.50 -9.56
CA ILE A 228 -6.01 -8.71 -9.04
C ILE A 228 -5.14 -9.95 -9.19
N PRO A 229 -4.56 -10.23 -10.38
CA PRO A 229 -3.76 -11.42 -10.58
C PRO A 229 -2.53 -11.47 -9.68
N ILE A 230 -1.82 -10.35 -9.56
CA ILE A 230 -0.58 -10.32 -8.77
C ILE A 230 -0.86 -10.44 -7.26
N LEU A 231 -1.97 -9.85 -6.80
CA LEU A 231 -2.37 -9.94 -5.40
C LEU A 231 -2.72 -11.39 -5.02
N LEU A 232 -3.49 -12.09 -5.88
CA LEU A 232 -3.82 -13.50 -5.70
C LEU A 232 -2.57 -14.38 -5.74
N ALA A 233 -1.68 -14.13 -6.69
CA ALA A 233 -0.42 -14.87 -6.81
C ALA A 233 0.45 -14.74 -5.56
N VAL A 234 0.66 -13.51 -5.05
CA VAL A 234 1.46 -13.27 -3.84
C VAL A 234 0.78 -13.85 -2.60
N PHE A 235 -0.54 -13.76 -2.52
CA PHE A 235 -1.32 -14.39 -1.44
C PHE A 235 -1.06 -15.90 -1.39
N CYS A 236 -1.29 -16.61 -2.49
CA CYS A 236 -1.07 -18.05 -2.58
C CYS A 236 0.42 -18.41 -2.35
N MET A 237 1.34 -17.65 -2.93
CA MET A 237 2.78 -17.82 -2.75
C MET A 237 3.17 -17.70 -1.27
N SER A 238 2.53 -16.83 -0.49
CA SER A 238 2.83 -16.65 0.93
C SER A 238 2.57 -17.90 1.77
N TYR A 239 1.54 -18.66 1.42
CA TYR A 239 1.25 -19.96 2.08
C TYR A 239 2.25 -21.02 1.65
N PHE A 240 2.59 -21.08 0.37
CA PHE A 240 3.56 -22.01 -0.16
C PHE A 240 4.96 -21.77 0.41
N GLU A 241 5.40 -20.51 0.52
CA GLU A 241 6.66 -20.15 1.17
C GLU A 241 6.73 -20.62 2.62
N LYS A 242 5.64 -20.40 3.38
CA LYS A 242 5.56 -20.85 4.78
C LYS A 242 5.57 -22.37 4.89
N TRP A 243 4.95 -23.07 3.96
CA TRP A 243 4.95 -24.53 3.89
C TRP A 243 6.35 -25.07 3.55
N LEU A 244 7.03 -24.50 2.56
CA LEU A 244 8.40 -24.87 2.21
C LEU A 244 9.37 -24.69 3.39
N LYS A 245 9.25 -23.58 4.13
CA LYS A 245 10.09 -23.32 5.32
C LYS A 245 9.89 -24.34 6.45
N LYS A 246 8.77 -25.04 6.49
CA LYS A 246 8.53 -26.11 7.47
C LYS A 246 9.18 -27.44 7.07
N ILE A 247 9.34 -27.70 5.77
CA ILE A 247 9.82 -28.97 5.25
C ILE A 247 11.33 -28.95 5.00
N LEU A 248 11.85 -27.82 4.51
CA LEU A 248 13.25 -27.72 4.11
C LEU A 248 14.16 -27.44 5.32
N PRO A 249 15.35 -28.07 5.38
CA PRO A 249 16.37 -27.74 6.38
C PRO A 249 16.83 -26.28 6.26
N GLN A 250 17.10 -25.62 7.38
CA GLN A 250 17.46 -24.18 7.43
C GLN A 250 18.62 -23.79 6.52
N VAL A 251 19.60 -24.68 6.35
CA VAL A 251 20.80 -24.44 5.55
C VAL A 251 20.47 -24.16 4.06
N VAL A 252 19.47 -24.84 3.51
CA VAL A 252 19.10 -24.72 2.09
C VAL A 252 17.94 -23.76 1.84
N GLN A 253 17.22 -23.33 2.90
CA GLN A 253 16.05 -22.46 2.78
C GLN A 253 16.38 -21.14 2.06
N PHE A 254 17.57 -20.59 2.30
CA PHE A 254 17.99 -19.30 1.75
C PHE A 254 17.93 -19.27 0.21
N ILE A 255 18.28 -20.37 -0.45
CA ILE A 255 18.32 -20.49 -1.91
C ILE A 255 17.08 -21.21 -2.44
N LEU A 256 16.73 -22.35 -1.82
CA LEU A 256 15.69 -23.22 -2.36
C LEU A 256 14.27 -22.63 -2.23
N VAL A 257 13.98 -21.91 -1.14
CA VAL A 257 12.64 -21.34 -0.95
C VAL A 257 12.33 -20.28 -2.01
N PRO A 258 13.15 -19.23 -2.24
CA PRO A 258 12.93 -18.28 -3.32
C PRO A 258 12.85 -18.95 -4.69
N PHE A 259 13.76 -19.88 -4.97
CA PHE A 259 13.83 -20.59 -6.25
C PHE A 259 12.52 -21.36 -6.53
N LEU A 260 12.05 -22.17 -5.58
CA LEU A 260 10.82 -22.96 -5.73
C LEU A 260 9.58 -22.07 -5.79
N CYS A 261 9.54 -20.99 -5.02
CA CYS A 261 8.43 -20.03 -5.10
C CYS A 261 8.34 -19.42 -6.51
N LEU A 262 9.44 -18.99 -7.10
CA LEU A 262 9.43 -18.36 -8.41
C LEU A 262 9.14 -19.35 -9.55
N ILE A 263 9.81 -20.52 -9.55
CA ILE A 263 9.63 -21.51 -10.62
C ILE A 263 8.21 -22.09 -10.68
N VAL A 264 7.51 -22.09 -9.54
CA VAL A 264 6.10 -22.54 -9.46
C VAL A 264 5.15 -21.38 -9.75
N PHE A 265 5.34 -20.22 -9.09
CA PHE A 265 4.34 -19.15 -9.12
C PHE A 265 4.41 -18.25 -10.33
N VAL A 266 5.54 -18.15 -11.04
CA VAL A 266 5.59 -17.40 -12.31
C VAL A 266 4.73 -18.08 -13.38
N PRO A 267 4.93 -19.37 -13.71
CA PRO A 267 4.04 -20.08 -14.64
C PRO A 267 2.58 -20.12 -14.16
N LEU A 268 2.35 -20.36 -12.89
CA LEU A 268 1.00 -20.43 -12.31
C LEU A 268 0.27 -19.08 -12.43
N SER A 269 1.00 -17.97 -12.28
CA SER A 269 0.43 -16.63 -12.46
C SER A 269 -0.05 -16.42 -13.90
N ILE A 270 0.71 -16.86 -14.87
CA ILE A 270 0.37 -16.73 -16.28
C ILE A 270 -0.80 -17.64 -16.64
N LEU A 271 -0.77 -18.90 -16.20
CA LEU A 271 -1.76 -19.92 -16.58
C LEU A 271 -3.10 -19.75 -15.86
N VAL A 272 -3.08 -19.32 -14.60
CA VAL A 272 -4.27 -19.36 -13.72
C VAL A 272 -4.68 -17.96 -13.25
N PHE A 273 -3.77 -17.23 -12.60
CA PHE A 273 -4.15 -15.97 -11.97
C PHE A 273 -4.40 -14.85 -12.99
N GLY A 274 -3.71 -14.84 -14.13
CA GLY A 274 -3.98 -13.91 -15.22
C GLY A 274 -5.39 -14.08 -15.79
N PRO A 275 -5.76 -15.24 -16.31
CA PRO A 275 -7.11 -15.50 -16.80
C PRO A 275 -8.20 -15.26 -15.74
N LEU A 276 -7.99 -15.69 -14.49
CA LEU A 276 -8.92 -15.41 -13.39
C LEU A 276 -9.08 -13.90 -13.14
N GLY A 277 -7.99 -13.15 -13.15
CA GLY A 277 -8.04 -11.69 -13.04
C GLY A 277 -8.79 -11.04 -14.18
N GLY A 278 -8.62 -11.54 -15.41
CA GLY A 278 -9.36 -11.13 -16.58
C GLY A 278 -10.86 -11.37 -16.46
N LEU A 279 -11.27 -12.53 -15.96
CA LEU A 279 -12.69 -12.84 -15.69
C LEU A 279 -13.31 -11.89 -14.68
N VAL A 280 -12.60 -11.61 -13.59
CA VAL A 280 -13.06 -10.64 -12.57
C VAL A 280 -13.17 -9.23 -13.16
N ALA A 281 -12.16 -8.78 -13.92
CA ALA A 281 -12.18 -7.47 -14.56
C ALA A 281 -13.34 -7.33 -15.55
N ASN A 282 -13.58 -8.35 -16.38
CA ASN A 282 -14.70 -8.39 -17.32
C ASN A 282 -16.05 -8.40 -16.58
N GLY A 283 -16.17 -9.13 -15.47
CA GLY A 283 -17.36 -9.13 -14.63
C GLY A 283 -17.67 -7.75 -14.04
N ILE A 284 -16.66 -7.06 -13.51
CA ILE A 284 -16.80 -5.69 -13.00
C ILE A 284 -17.22 -4.74 -14.11
N ASN A 285 -16.60 -4.84 -15.29
CA ASN A 285 -16.93 -4.01 -16.45
C ASN A 285 -18.36 -4.25 -16.93
N ALA A 286 -18.82 -5.49 -16.96
CA ALA A 286 -20.21 -5.83 -17.33
C ALA A 286 -21.23 -5.21 -16.34
N VAL A 287 -20.96 -5.28 -15.04
CA VAL A 287 -21.78 -4.62 -14.01
C VAL A 287 -21.77 -3.10 -14.18
N TYR A 288 -20.61 -2.51 -14.41
CA TYR A 288 -20.48 -1.07 -14.64
C TYR A 288 -21.29 -0.61 -15.86
N LEU A 289 -21.18 -1.32 -16.97
CA LEU A 289 -21.94 -1.02 -18.18
C LEU A 289 -23.46 -1.19 -17.99
N SER A 290 -23.89 -2.19 -17.21
CA SER A 290 -25.31 -2.39 -16.90
C SER A 290 -25.91 -1.32 -15.98
N LEU A 291 -25.07 -0.56 -15.26
CA LEU A 291 -25.51 0.55 -14.40
C LEU A 291 -25.61 1.88 -15.16
N ILE A 292 -24.97 1.99 -16.33
CA ILE A 292 -24.96 3.23 -17.15
C ILE A 292 -26.02 3.16 -18.25
N HIS A 293 -26.45 1.98 -18.64
CA HIS A 293 -27.57 1.75 -19.56
C HIS A 293 -28.84 1.40 -18.79
#